data_f4022ff421decb13d920c3878167e30d
#
_entry.id   f4022ff421decb13d920c3878167e30d
#
_cell.length_a   1.000
_cell.length_b   1.000
_cell.length_c   1.000
_cell.angle_alpha   90.00
_cell.angle_beta   90.00
_cell.angle_gamma   90.00
#
_symmetry.space_group_name_H-M   'P 1'
#
loop_
_entity.id
_entity.type
_entity.pdbx_description
1 polymer ?
#
loop_
_entity_poly.entity_id
_entity_poly.type
_entity_poly.pdbx_seq_one_letter_code
_entity_poly.pdbx_strand_id
1 'polypeptide(L)'
;ATPQPTPADPIVKPAPVLITPSASTLEPIRGVSARVVASMEASLSVPTATSVRAVAAKLMIDNRIVINNHMKRARGGKVSFTHIIAYAMIKAVRAMPEMNSFFGELDGKPAVGHPEHINLGIAIDLAKADGSRQLLVPSVKGCESMDFAQFWGAYEEVIKKARGGSLTVDDFAGTTMSITNPGTIGTVHSVPRLVQGQGLILGVGALDYPAEFHGTSEETLARMAISKVVTLTSTYDHRVIQGAQSGDFLRRMNDYLLGTDGFYDEIFAALRIPYEPIRWAIDFEFGKDEQISKTARVQQLIQAYRTFGHLMADIDPLEYQQRSHPDLDVVTHGLTLWDLDREFATGGFGGAAFMPLRKILGILRDSYCRTVGAEYMYIENREERQWIQSHVEVGTQKLAPEENLRILGKLNSAEAFETFLQTKFVGQKRFSLEGGESVIPLLDAVLSSAADEGLVEVCIGMPHRGRLNVLANIAGKSHGQIFQEFQGHYADNQVHGSGDVKYHLGTEGIFTSHAGSTTKIYLAANPSHLEAVNPVLEG
;
A
#
# COMPACT_ATOMS: atom_id res chain seq x y z
N ALA A 1 90.89 -9.97 19.33
CA ALA A 1 90.26 -9.39 18.18
C ALA A 1 89.02 -10.24 17.85
N THR A 2 87.87 -9.70 18.11
CA THR A 2 86.56 -10.31 17.81
C THR A 2 86.20 -10.00 16.34
N PRO A 3 85.81 -10.98 15.52
CA PRO A 3 85.50 -10.71 14.13
C PRO A 3 84.12 -9.97 14.04
N GLN A 4 84.07 -8.91 13.22
CA GLN A 4 82.84 -8.20 12.87
C GLN A 4 81.94 -9.09 11.98
N PRO A 5 80.65 -9.05 12.18
CA PRO A 5 79.70 -9.77 11.30
C PRO A 5 79.65 -9.09 9.94
N THR A 6 79.73 -9.89 8.90
CA THR A 6 79.54 -9.51 7.51
C THR A 6 78.07 -9.03 7.28
N PRO A 7 77.82 -7.98 6.48
CA PRO A 7 76.49 -7.56 6.19
C PRO A 7 75.75 -8.66 5.41
N ALA A 8 74.51 -9.01 5.86
CA ALA A 8 73.69 -9.93 5.15
C ALA A 8 73.18 -9.29 3.85
N ASP A 9 73.26 -10.02 2.74
CA ASP A 9 72.67 -9.62 1.43
C ASP A 9 71.22 -9.27 1.57
N PRO A 10 70.69 -8.27 0.83
CA PRO A 10 69.32 -7.90 0.88
C PRO A 10 68.45 -9.05 0.36
N ILE A 11 67.48 -9.51 1.19
CA ILE A 11 66.50 -10.50 0.83
C ILE A 11 65.68 -9.91 -0.31
N VAL A 12 65.94 -10.30 -1.56
CA VAL A 12 65.12 -10.01 -2.74
C VAL A 12 63.84 -10.81 -2.57
N LYS A 13 62.76 -10.12 -2.23
CA LYS A 13 61.42 -10.71 -2.28
C LYS A 13 61.16 -11.17 -3.71
N PRO A 14 60.84 -12.45 -3.96
CA PRO A 14 60.45 -12.88 -5.30
C PRO A 14 59.25 -12.09 -5.75
N ALA A 15 59.29 -11.58 -6.98
CA ALA A 15 58.17 -10.94 -7.61
C ALA A 15 56.98 -11.92 -7.60
N PRO A 16 55.74 -11.46 -7.38
CA PRO A 16 54.58 -12.32 -7.41
C PRO A 16 54.52 -12.99 -8.80
N VAL A 17 54.62 -14.30 -8.81
CA VAL A 17 54.41 -15.10 -10.03
C VAL A 17 52.92 -14.97 -10.35
N LEU A 18 52.59 -14.17 -11.34
CA LEU A 18 51.27 -14.16 -11.97
C LEU A 18 51.11 -15.53 -12.64
N ILE A 19 50.48 -16.46 -11.93
CA ILE A 19 49.98 -17.71 -12.54
C ILE A 19 48.83 -17.30 -13.45
N THR A 20 49.12 -17.02 -14.71
CA THR A 20 48.12 -16.86 -15.74
C THR A 20 47.54 -18.25 -15.98
N PRO A 21 46.23 -18.51 -15.74
CA PRO A 21 45.64 -19.77 -16.13
C PRO A 21 45.89 -19.95 -17.62
N SER A 22 46.19 -21.14 -18.05
CA SER A 22 46.28 -21.51 -19.48
C SER A 22 44.87 -21.37 -20.08
N ALA A 23 44.50 -20.13 -20.44
CA ALA A 23 43.21 -19.83 -21.03
C ALA A 23 43.26 -20.19 -22.52
N SER A 24 42.43 -21.12 -22.94
CA SER A 24 42.22 -21.48 -24.33
C SER A 24 41.60 -20.37 -25.16
N THR A 25 40.86 -19.42 -24.50
CA THR A 25 40.18 -18.27 -25.16
C THR A 25 40.10 -17.08 -24.24
N LEU A 26 40.61 -15.93 -24.69
CA LEU A 26 40.35 -14.62 -24.07
C LEU A 26 39.36 -13.85 -24.94
N GLU A 27 38.24 -13.43 -24.35
CA GLU A 27 37.26 -12.60 -25.01
C GLU A 27 37.39 -11.13 -24.57
N PRO A 28 37.41 -10.16 -25.49
CA PRO A 28 37.53 -8.76 -25.12
C PRO A 28 36.25 -8.25 -24.44
N ILE A 29 36.40 -7.67 -23.25
CA ILE A 29 35.32 -7.01 -22.52
C ILE A 29 34.98 -5.69 -23.22
N ARG A 30 33.73 -5.49 -23.64
CA ARG A 30 33.27 -4.31 -24.40
C ARG A 30 32.03 -3.65 -23.77
N GLY A 31 31.74 -2.41 -24.18
CA GLY A 31 30.53 -1.70 -23.81
C GLY A 31 30.39 -1.42 -22.32
N VAL A 32 29.24 -1.71 -21.75
CA VAL A 32 28.93 -1.46 -20.33
C VAL A 32 29.86 -2.22 -19.41
N SER A 33 30.19 -3.46 -19.73
CA SER A 33 31.10 -4.31 -18.92
C SER A 33 32.52 -3.71 -18.87
N ALA A 34 33.03 -3.10 -19.94
CA ALA A 34 34.32 -2.40 -19.91
C ALA A 34 34.29 -1.16 -19.00
N ARG A 35 33.17 -0.44 -18.94
CA ARG A 35 32.98 0.69 -17.99
C ARG A 35 32.96 0.20 -16.55
N VAL A 36 32.37 -0.95 -16.28
CA VAL A 36 32.38 -1.56 -14.93
C VAL A 36 33.81 -1.90 -14.53
N VAL A 37 34.62 -2.48 -15.42
CA VAL A 37 36.06 -2.76 -15.14
C VAL A 37 36.80 -1.47 -14.80
N ALA A 38 36.69 -0.42 -15.64
CA ALA A 38 37.32 0.86 -15.38
C ALA A 38 36.88 1.49 -14.05
N SER A 39 35.61 1.41 -13.71
CA SER A 39 35.04 1.89 -12.43
C SER A 39 35.58 1.08 -11.24
N MET A 40 35.73 -0.23 -11.39
CA MET A 40 36.27 -1.09 -10.33
C MET A 40 37.78 -0.84 -10.10
N GLU A 41 38.55 -0.65 -11.17
CA GLU A 41 39.96 -0.26 -11.08
C GLU A 41 40.12 1.10 -10.40
N ALA A 42 39.34 2.10 -10.80
CA ALA A 42 39.31 3.41 -10.17
C ALA A 42 38.92 3.34 -8.68
N SER A 43 38.02 2.42 -8.29
CA SER A 43 37.59 2.23 -6.90
C SER A 43 38.71 1.76 -5.97
N LEU A 44 39.77 1.16 -6.50
CA LEU A 44 40.93 0.70 -5.71
C LEU A 44 41.71 1.86 -5.08
N SER A 45 41.60 3.06 -5.65
CA SER A 45 42.25 4.28 -5.12
C SER A 45 41.48 4.90 -3.94
N VAL A 46 40.28 4.42 -3.63
CA VAL A 46 39.44 4.91 -2.54
C VAL A 46 39.67 4.06 -1.30
N PRO A 47 40.26 4.60 -0.20
CA PRO A 47 40.43 3.88 1.06
C PRO A 47 39.06 3.79 1.76
N THR A 48 38.41 2.64 1.61
CA THR A 48 37.09 2.41 2.19
C THR A 48 37.17 1.72 3.55
N ALA A 49 36.19 2.06 4.42
CA ALA A 49 35.86 1.26 5.60
C ALA A 49 34.36 0.92 5.57
N THR A 50 33.96 -0.06 6.38
CA THR A 50 32.57 -0.53 6.39
C THR A 50 32.10 -0.74 7.82
N SER A 51 30.99 -0.10 8.16
CA SER A 51 30.24 -0.36 9.39
C SER A 51 29.09 -1.32 9.08
N VAL A 52 28.75 -2.18 10.04
CA VAL A 52 27.70 -3.19 9.88
C VAL A 52 26.72 -3.11 11.04
N ARG A 53 25.43 -3.20 10.78
CA ARG A 53 24.38 -3.23 11.80
C ARG A 53 23.27 -4.17 11.42
N ALA A 54 22.90 -5.08 12.32
CA ALA A 54 21.67 -5.85 12.24
C ALA A 54 20.48 -5.01 12.75
N VAL A 55 19.38 -5.03 12.03
CA VAL A 55 18.14 -4.29 12.32
C VAL A 55 17.00 -5.26 12.45
N ALA A 56 16.21 -5.15 13.53
CA ALA A 56 14.99 -5.93 13.70
C ALA A 56 13.94 -5.51 12.66
N ALA A 57 13.47 -6.46 11.86
CA ALA A 57 12.63 -6.15 10.70
C ALA A 57 11.12 -6.26 10.97
N LYS A 58 10.70 -6.70 12.17
CA LYS A 58 9.29 -6.97 12.50
C LYS A 58 8.38 -5.80 12.17
N LEU A 59 8.69 -4.60 12.67
CA LEU A 59 7.87 -3.41 12.44
C LEU A 59 7.81 -3.03 10.96
N MET A 60 8.94 -3.11 10.26
CA MET A 60 9.00 -2.84 8.83
C MET A 60 8.17 -3.84 8.01
N ILE A 61 8.20 -5.12 8.36
CA ILE A 61 7.41 -6.18 7.73
C ILE A 61 5.92 -5.90 7.92
N ASP A 62 5.51 -5.64 9.14
CA ASP A 62 4.10 -5.47 9.50
C ASP A 62 3.48 -4.22 8.86
N ASN A 63 4.16 -3.07 8.94
CA ASN A 63 3.72 -1.86 8.26
C ASN A 63 3.69 -2.02 6.75
N ARG A 64 4.68 -2.68 6.15
CA ARG A 64 4.69 -2.95 4.71
C ARG A 64 3.51 -3.83 4.26
N ILE A 65 3.06 -4.77 5.08
CA ILE A 65 1.85 -5.57 4.79
C ILE A 65 0.64 -4.64 4.73
N VAL A 66 0.46 -3.75 5.69
CA VAL A 66 -0.65 -2.78 5.72
C VAL A 66 -0.58 -1.86 4.49
N ILE A 67 0.60 -1.29 4.21
CA ILE A 67 0.85 -0.43 3.04
C ILE A 67 0.45 -1.16 1.75
N ASN A 68 0.94 -2.37 1.53
CA ASN A 68 0.69 -3.10 0.29
C ASN A 68 -0.77 -3.56 0.16
N ASN A 69 -1.44 -3.85 1.25
CA ASN A 69 -2.88 -4.14 1.24
C ASN A 69 -3.68 -2.91 0.82
N HIS A 70 -3.31 -1.72 1.28
CA HIS A 70 -3.92 -0.46 0.86
C HIS A 70 -3.60 -0.15 -0.62
N MET A 71 -2.33 -0.19 -1.02
CA MET A 71 -1.89 0.10 -2.39
C MET A 71 -2.61 -0.78 -3.42
N LYS A 72 -2.78 -2.07 -3.14
CA LYS A 72 -3.48 -3.00 -4.03
C LYS A 72 -4.92 -2.60 -4.32
N ARG A 73 -5.58 -1.91 -3.38
CA ARG A 73 -6.99 -1.49 -3.50
C ARG A 73 -7.15 -0.09 -4.08
N ALA A 74 -6.25 0.84 -3.74
CA ALA A 74 -6.42 2.26 -4.04
C ALA A 74 -5.70 2.70 -5.32
N ARG A 75 -4.40 2.44 -5.43
CA ARG A 75 -3.54 3.02 -6.48
C ARG A 75 -2.86 1.99 -7.37
N GLY A 76 -2.86 0.73 -6.97
CA GLY A 76 -2.00 -0.28 -7.56
C GLY A 76 -0.53 -0.09 -7.17
N GLY A 77 0.32 -1.01 -7.66
CA GLY A 77 1.74 -1.01 -7.34
C GLY A 77 2.06 -1.76 -6.04
N LYS A 78 3.34 -1.78 -5.67
CA LYS A 78 3.84 -2.50 -4.49
C LYS A 78 5.05 -1.80 -3.90
N VAL A 79 5.02 -1.54 -2.61
CA VAL A 79 6.17 -1.05 -1.86
C VAL A 79 7.06 -2.23 -1.46
N SER A 80 8.34 -2.17 -1.82
CA SER A 80 9.37 -3.15 -1.45
C SER A 80 10.05 -2.74 -0.14
N PHE A 81 10.77 -3.67 0.49
CA PHE A 81 11.64 -3.34 1.64
C PHE A 81 12.73 -2.34 1.26
N THR A 82 13.25 -2.45 0.03
CA THR A 82 14.27 -1.51 -0.46
C THR A 82 13.75 -0.07 -0.52
N HIS A 83 12.49 0.16 -0.87
CA HIS A 83 11.90 1.51 -0.85
C HIS A 83 11.89 2.09 0.56
N ILE A 84 11.48 1.32 1.57
CA ILE A 84 11.41 1.76 2.97
C ILE A 84 12.82 2.03 3.50
N ILE A 85 13.77 1.12 3.24
CA ILE A 85 15.16 1.26 3.69
C ILE A 85 15.85 2.44 2.98
N ALA A 86 15.63 2.62 1.69
CA ALA A 86 16.18 3.74 0.94
C ALA A 86 15.61 5.09 1.44
N TYR A 87 14.34 5.14 1.77
CA TYR A 87 13.73 6.34 2.36
C TYR A 87 14.30 6.64 3.75
N ALA A 88 14.51 5.62 4.58
CA ALA A 88 15.20 5.76 5.86
C ALA A 88 16.65 6.26 5.68
N MET A 89 17.36 5.78 4.64
CA MET A 89 18.69 6.27 4.26
C MET A 89 18.66 7.76 3.91
N ILE A 90 17.75 8.18 3.03
CA ILE A 90 17.60 9.59 2.63
C ILE A 90 17.32 10.47 3.87
N LYS A 91 16.39 10.03 4.72
CA LYS A 91 16.06 10.75 5.95
C LYS A 91 17.24 10.84 6.92
N ALA A 92 18.03 9.77 7.05
CA ALA A 92 19.23 9.77 7.88
C ALA A 92 20.31 10.71 7.32
N VAL A 93 20.51 10.74 6.01
CA VAL A 93 21.47 11.67 5.36
C VAL A 93 20.99 13.13 5.48
N ARG A 94 19.69 13.42 5.38
CA ARG A 94 19.17 14.77 5.67
C ARG A 94 19.49 15.24 7.09
N ALA A 95 19.47 14.33 8.05
CA ALA A 95 19.84 14.61 9.45
C ALA A 95 21.36 14.62 9.70
N MET A 96 22.14 14.06 8.78
CA MET A 96 23.60 13.95 8.84
C MET A 96 24.20 14.27 7.45
N PRO A 97 24.18 15.55 7.01
CA PRO A 97 24.61 15.95 5.66
C PRO A 97 26.06 15.58 5.32
N GLU A 98 26.90 15.44 6.33
CA GLU A 98 28.28 14.98 6.18
C GLU A 98 28.37 13.57 5.55
N MET A 99 27.35 12.74 5.66
CA MET A 99 27.30 11.42 5.01
C MET A 99 27.11 11.51 3.49
N ASN A 100 26.75 12.67 2.95
CA ASN A 100 26.68 12.95 1.50
C ASN A 100 27.96 13.62 0.97
N SER A 101 29.07 13.62 1.73
CA SER A 101 30.32 14.24 1.32
C SER A 101 31.11 13.33 0.38
N PHE A 102 31.95 13.93 -0.47
CA PHE A 102 32.91 13.21 -1.32
C PHE A 102 34.30 13.81 -1.22
N PHE A 103 35.32 12.99 -1.48
CA PHE A 103 36.69 13.45 -1.57
C PHE A 103 36.97 14.08 -2.94
N GLY A 104 37.63 15.23 -2.91
CA GLY A 104 38.12 15.94 -4.09
C GLY A 104 39.44 16.60 -3.85
N GLU A 105 39.94 17.34 -4.82
CA GLU A 105 41.15 18.17 -4.72
C GLU A 105 40.81 19.60 -5.15
N LEU A 106 41.32 20.57 -4.41
CA LEU A 106 41.28 21.98 -4.71
C LEU A 106 42.70 22.53 -4.75
N ASP A 107 43.11 23.07 -5.89
CA ASP A 107 44.49 23.57 -6.11
C ASP A 107 45.58 22.55 -5.74
N GLY A 108 45.33 21.27 -6.08
CA GLY A 108 46.27 20.16 -5.77
C GLY A 108 46.33 19.75 -4.30
N LYS A 109 45.40 20.24 -3.47
CA LYS A 109 45.28 19.87 -2.06
C LYS A 109 44.04 19.05 -1.79
N PRO A 110 44.08 18.07 -0.86
CA PRO A 110 42.90 17.33 -0.45
C PRO A 110 41.77 18.26 0.00
N ALA A 111 40.57 18.00 -0.50
CA ALA A 111 39.38 18.78 -0.18
C ALA A 111 38.16 17.87 0.02
N VAL A 112 37.17 18.34 0.79
CA VAL A 112 35.86 17.71 0.97
C VAL A 112 34.86 18.49 0.15
N GLY A 113 34.09 17.78 -0.69
CA GLY A 113 32.95 18.33 -1.41
C GLY A 113 31.64 17.95 -0.73
N HIS A 114 30.71 18.89 -0.74
CA HIS A 114 29.35 18.72 -0.22
C HIS A 114 28.37 18.92 -1.36
N PRO A 115 27.78 17.85 -1.92
CA PRO A 115 26.76 17.97 -2.95
C PRO A 115 25.54 18.76 -2.44
N GLU A 116 24.97 19.59 -3.29
CA GLU A 116 23.75 20.35 -2.99
C GLU A 116 22.53 19.43 -2.83
N HIS A 117 22.50 18.33 -3.60
CA HIS A 117 21.39 17.41 -3.65
C HIS A 117 21.78 15.99 -3.21
N ILE A 118 20.79 15.24 -2.75
CA ILE A 118 20.87 13.80 -2.52
C ILE A 118 20.40 13.08 -3.78
N ASN A 119 21.35 12.56 -4.57
CA ASN A 119 21.06 11.78 -5.78
C ASN A 119 21.38 10.32 -5.50
N LEU A 120 20.33 9.51 -5.27
CA LEU A 120 20.45 8.13 -4.85
C LEU A 120 20.59 7.18 -6.04
N GLY A 121 21.76 6.59 -6.25
CA GLY A 121 22.00 5.51 -7.21
C GLY A 121 21.38 4.19 -6.72
N ILE A 122 20.66 3.53 -7.63
CA ILE A 122 20.01 2.24 -7.35
C ILE A 122 20.73 1.16 -8.15
N ALA A 123 21.40 0.23 -7.45
CA ALA A 123 22.06 -0.90 -8.11
C ALA A 123 21.00 -1.91 -8.59
N ILE A 124 20.83 -1.99 -9.89
CA ILE A 124 19.86 -2.87 -10.56
C ILE A 124 20.63 -3.96 -11.30
N ASP A 125 20.39 -5.20 -10.95
CA ASP A 125 20.96 -6.36 -11.61
C ASP A 125 19.91 -6.96 -12.58
N LEU A 126 20.19 -6.86 -13.86
CA LEU A 126 19.32 -7.32 -14.94
C LEU A 126 19.84 -8.65 -15.51
N ALA A 127 19.03 -9.70 -15.42
CA ALA A 127 19.26 -10.93 -16.16
C ALA A 127 18.82 -10.76 -17.62
N LYS A 128 19.72 -11.07 -18.56
CA LYS A 128 19.42 -11.06 -20.00
C LYS A 128 18.93 -12.43 -20.48
N ALA A 129 18.32 -12.45 -21.65
CA ALA A 129 17.82 -13.68 -22.27
C ALA A 129 18.91 -14.70 -22.57
N ASP A 130 20.14 -14.26 -22.76
CA ASP A 130 21.34 -15.09 -22.99
C ASP A 130 21.94 -15.67 -21.70
N GLY A 131 21.31 -15.42 -20.54
CA GLY A 131 21.79 -15.84 -19.23
C GLY A 131 22.86 -14.93 -18.62
N SER A 132 23.35 -13.93 -19.36
CA SER A 132 24.28 -12.92 -18.81
C SER A 132 23.58 -11.97 -17.86
N ARG A 133 24.35 -11.34 -16.98
CA ARG A 133 23.85 -10.33 -16.02
C ARG A 133 24.48 -8.98 -16.33
N GLN A 134 23.68 -7.95 -16.15
CA GLN A 134 24.13 -6.57 -16.35
C GLN A 134 23.77 -5.73 -15.13
N LEU A 135 24.78 -5.17 -14.47
CA LEU A 135 24.59 -4.23 -13.38
C LEU A 135 24.48 -2.80 -13.94
N LEU A 136 23.42 -2.11 -13.56
CA LEU A 136 23.19 -0.68 -13.85
C LEU A 136 22.97 0.05 -12.53
N VAL A 137 23.44 1.30 -12.43
CA VAL A 137 23.26 2.13 -11.23
C VAL A 137 22.74 3.52 -11.64
N PRO A 138 21.51 3.59 -12.19
CA PRO A 138 20.87 4.88 -12.40
C PRO A 138 20.47 5.51 -11.07
N SER A 139 20.19 6.84 -11.05
CA SER A 139 19.89 7.56 -9.83
C SER A 139 18.57 8.32 -9.85
N VAL A 140 17.89 8.32 -8.71
CA VAL A 140 16.80 9.25 -8.40
C VAL A 140 17.43 10.55 -7.93
N LYS A 141 17.05 11.68 -8.53
CA LYS A 141 17.62 12.99 -8.28
C LYS A 141 16.83 13.77 -7.23
N GLY A 142 17.52 14.59 -6.42
CA GLY A 142 16.88 15.52 -5.48
C GLY A 142 15.99 14.85 -4.42
N CYS A 143 16.43 13.69 -3.95
CA CYS A 143 15.63 12.86 -3.03
C CYS A 143 15.29 13.57 -1.71
N GLU A 144 16.08 14.56 -1.29
CA GLU A 144 15.89 15.30 -0.05
C GLU A 144 14.58 16.11 -0.01
N SER A 145 14.03 16.48 -1.16
CA SER A 145 12.79 17.27 -1.26
C SER A 145 11.54 16.42 -1.40
N MET A 146 11.68 15.12 -1.61
CA MET A 146 10.58 14.21 -1.90
C MET A 146 9.91 13.67 -0.63
N ASP A 147 8.57 13.62 -0.63
CA ASP A 147 7.85 12.73 0.28
C ASP A 147 7.96 11.27 -0.17
N PHE A 148 7.43 10.34 0.66
CA PHE A 148 7.56 8.91 0.33
C PHE A 148 6.85 8.52 -0.97
N ALA A 149 5.70 9.12 -1.28
CA ALA A 149 4.95 8.78 -2.50
C ALA A 149 5.67 9.28 -3.76
N GLN A 150 6.24 10.47 -3.70
CA GLN A 150 7.07 11.06 -4.77
C GLN A 150 8.35 10.22 -4.98
N PHE A 151 9.05 9.88 -3.90
CA PHE A 151 10.23 9.03 -3.95
C PHE A 151 9.92 7.65 -4.52
N TRP A 152 8.86 6.98 -4.04
CA TRP A 152 8.42 5.68 -4.56
C TRP A 152 8.10 5.75 -6.06
N GLY A 153 7.38 6.79 -6.50
CA GLY A 153 7.06 7.00 -7.91
C GLY A 153 8.31 7.18 -8.78
N ALA A 154 9.24 8.03 -8.35
CA ALA A 154 10.52 8.27 -9.04
C ALA A 154 11.39 7.01 -9.08
N TYR A 155 11.44 6.24 -8.00
CA TYR A 155 12.15 4.97 -7.93
C TYR A 155 11.58 3.95 -8.93
N GLU A 156 10.27 3.76 -8.96
CA GLU A 156 9.61 2.83 -9.89
C GLU A 156 9.77 3.26 -11.34
N GLU A 157 9.79 4.57 -11.64
CA GLU A 157 10.09 5.09 -12.98
C GLU A 157 11.49 4.70 -13.44
N VAL A 158 12.50 4.88 -12.58
CA VAL A 158 13.89 4.46 -12.85
C VAL A 158 13.98 2.96 -13.11
N ILE A 159 13.30 2.14 -12.29
CA ILE A 159 13.24 0.68 -12.50
C ILE A 159 12.57 0.33 -13.82
N LYS A 160 11.49 1.01 -14.18
CA LYS A 160 10.77 0.81 -15.45
C LYS A 160 11.66 1.15 -16.66
N LYS A 161 12.37 2.29 -16.61
CA LYS A 161 13.34 2.70 -17.63
C LYS A 161 14.48 1.67 -17.78
N ALA A 162 15.01 1.18 -16.65
CA ALA A 162 16.07 0.18 -16.65
C ALA A 162 15.63 -1.13 -17.31
N ARG A 163 14.45 -1.64 -16.96
CA ARG A 163 13.88 -2.86 -17.55
C ARG A 163 13.50 -2.70 -19.02
N GLY A 164 13.04 -1.51 -19.40
CA GLY A 164 12.67 -1.16 -20.77
C GLY A 164 13.85 -0.79 -21.67
N GLY A 165 15.08 -0.72 -21.15
CA GLY A 165 16.26 -0.31 -21.90
C GLY A 165 16.27 1.15 -22.36
N SER A 166 15.49 2.02 -21.70
CA SER A 166 15.30 3.43 -22.07
C SER A 166 16.05 4.41 -21.15
N LEU A 167 17.04 3.93 -20.38
CA LEU A 167 17.91 4.78 -19.58
C LEU A 167 18.81 5.64 -20.48
N THR A 168 18.95 6.92 -20.13
CA THR A 168 19.81 7.90 -20.77
C THR A 168 21.08 8.14 -19.97
N VAL A 169 22.02 8.92 -20.52
CA VAL A 169 23.27 9.29 -19.79
C VAL A 169 22.93 10.10 -18.53
N ASP A 170 21.91 10.94 -18.60
CA ASP A 170 21.49 11.79 -17.48
C ASP A 170 20.94 10.99 -16.29
N ASP A 171 20.36 9.81 -16.54
CA ASP A 171 19.91 8.93 -15.46
C ASP A 171 21.07 8.42 -14.57
N PHE A 172 22.32 8.46 -15.08
CA PHE A 172 23.52 8.02 -14.35
C PHE A 172 24.36 9.19 -13.80
N ALA A 173 24.19 10.39 -14.35
CA ALA A 173 25.03 11.53 -14.00
C ALA A 173 24.74 12.04 -12.58
N GLY A 174 25.76 12.58 -11.89
CA GLY A 174 25.61 13.30 -10.62
C GLY A 174 25.10 12.45 -9.44
N THR A 175 25.28 11.13 -9.47
CA THR A 175 24.96 10.24 -8.35
C THR A 175 25.88 10.53 -7.17
N THR A 176 25.33 10.83 -5.99
CA THR A 176 26.13 11.21 -4.81
C THR A 176 26.32 10.06 -3.83
N MET A 177 25.39 9.13 -3.79
CA MET A 177 25.45 7.90 -2.98
C MET A 177 24.69 6.77 -3.65
N SER A 178 24.86 5.54 -3.19
CA SER A 178 24.21 4.38 -3.80
C SER A 178 23.62 3.44 -2.77
N ILE A 179 22.58 2.67 -3.20
CA ILE A 179 22.04 1.53 -2.47
C ILE A 179 22.14 0.27 -3.33
N THR A 180 22.57 -0.83 -2.72
CA THR A 180 22.60 -2.16 -3.36
C THR A 180 21.90 -3.17 -2.47
N ASN A 181 21.13 -4.09 -3.06
CA ASN A 181 20.37 -5.10 -2.32
C ASN A 181 20.69 -6.53 -2.78
N PRO A 182 21.84 -7.09 -2.39
CA PRO A 182 22.16 -8.49 -2.65
C PRO A 182 21.34 -9.46 -1.79
N GLY A 183 20.63 -8.97 -0.78
CA GLY A 183 19.77 -9.78 0.07
C GLY A 183 18.63 -10.49 -0.66
N THR A 184 18.23 -10.00 -1.82
CA THR A 184 17.20 -10.64 -2.66
C THR A 184 17.60 -12.02 -3.17
N ILE A 185 18.89 -12.34 -3.18
CA ILE A 185 19.43 -13.66 -3.57
C ILE A 185 20.02 -14.42 -2.36
N GLY A 186 19.69 -14.00 -1.14
CA GLY A 186 20.08 -14.67 0.09
C GLY A 186 21.42 -14.24 0.70
N THR A 187 22.11 -13.24 0.14
CA THR A 187 23.35 -12.72 0.72
C THR A 187 23.07 -12.01 2.04
N VAL A 188 23.61 -12.49 3.14
CA VAL A 188 23.36 -11.94 4.49
C VAL A 188 23.91 -10.53 4.64
N HIS A 189 25.12 -10.28 4.16
CA HIS A 189 25.70 -8.94 4.04
C HIS A 189 26.79 -8.93 2.96
N SER A 190 27.09 -7.74 2.44
CA SER A 190 28.15 -7.54 1.46
C SER A 190 28.95 -6.28 1.81
N VAL A 191 30.18 -6.22 1.35
CA VAL A 191 31.03 -5.02 1.40
C VAL A 191 31.19 -4.52 -0.04
N PRO A 192 30.23 -3.71 -0.53
CA PRO A 192 30.26 -3.24 -1.91
C PRO A 192 31.43 -2.26 -2.12
N ARG A 193 31.97 -2.23 -3.34
CA ARG A 193 32.95 -1.23 -3.73
C ARG A 193 32.29 0.14 -3.89
N LEU A 194 32.94 1.15 -3.35
CA LEU A 194 32.49 2.53 -3.49
C LEU A 194 32.90 3.06 -4.87
N VAL A 195 31.95 3.65 -5.58
CA VAL A 195 32.23 4.31 -6.86
C VAL A 195 32.96 5.62 -6.59
N GLN A 196 33.98 5.91 -7.38
CA GLN A 196 34.74 7.16 -7.25
C GLN A 196 33.78 8.38 -7.36
N GLY A 197 33.97 9.36 -6.47
CA GLY A 197 33.10 10.55 -6.40
C GLY A 197 31.86 10.37 -5.54
N GLN A 198 31.62 9.19 -4.97
CA GLN A 198 30.60 8.96 -3.95
C GLN A 198 31.23 8.80 -2.58
N GLY A 199 30.57 9.35 -1.54
CA GLY A 199 31.04 9.20 -0.16
C GLY A 199 30.54 7.92 0.52
N LEU A 200 29.42 7.37 0.07
CA LEU A 200 28.68 6.31 0.75
C LEU A 200 27.98 5.35 -0.23
N ILE A 201 28.04 4.06 0.08
CA ILE A 201 27.15 3.04 -0.49
C ILE A 201 26.55 2.19 0.62
N LEU A 202 25.22 2.05 0.60
CA LEU A 202 24.48 1.21 1.53
C LEU A 202 24.25 -0.17 0.93
N GLY A 203 24.68 -1.23 1.61
CA GLY A 203 24.34 -2.62 1.28
C GLY A 203 23.18 -3.11 2.15
N VAL A 204 22.20 -3.75 1.51
CA VAL A 204 21.04 -4.36 2.17
C VAL A 204 21.18 -5.88 2.09
N GLY A 205 21.32 -6.54 3.23
CA GLY A 205 21.41 -7.99 3.33
C GLY A 205 20.07 -8.69 3.24
N ALA A 206 20.11 -10.02 3.27
CA ALA A 206 18.92 -10.86 3.30
C ALA A 206 18.05 -10.54 4.53
N LEU A 207 16.74 -10.52 4.31
CA LEU A 207 15.76 -10.37 5.36
C LEU A 207 15.28 -11.77 5.76
N ASP A 208 15.86 -12.31 6.83
CA ASP A 208 15.60 -13.67 7.28
C ASP A 208 15.76 -13.79 8.81
N TYR A 209 15.34 -14.92 9.37
CA TYR A 209 15.61 -15.24 10.77
C TYR A 209 17.13 -15.41 10.99
N PRO A 210 17.63 -15.11 12.19
CA PRO A 210 18.99 -15.50 12.56
C PRO A 210 19.20 -17.00 12.37
N ALA A 211 20.40 -17.41 11.90
CA ALA A 211 20.68 -18.76 11.44
C ALA A 211 20.39 -19.85 12.50
N GLU A 212 20.55 -19.52 13.78
CA GLU A 212 20.26 -20.38 14.94
C GLU A 212 18.81 -20.78 15.07
N PHE A 213 17.90 -20.07 14.41
CA PHE A 213 16.44 -20.32 14.45
C PHE A 213 15.87 -20.93 13.18
N HIS A 214 16.67 -21.25 12.16
CA HIS A 214 16.19 -21.77 10.87
C HIS A 214 15.47 -23.14 10.99
N GLY A 215 15.70 -23.89 12.06
CA GLY A 215 15.02 -25.16 12.33
C GLY A 215 13.77 -25.04 13.21
N THR A 216 13.38 -23.82 13.59
CA THR A 216 12.27 -23.58 14.51
C THR A 216 10.96 -23.37 13.74
N SER A 217 9.84 -23.91 14.25
CA SER A 217 8.52 -23.69 13.63
C SER A 217 8.08 -22.23 13.74
N GLU A 218 7.28 -21.76 12.78
CA GLU A 218 6.74 -20.39 12.77
C GLU A 218 5.93 -20.07 14.04
N GLU A 219 5.17 -21.05 14.55
CA GLU A 219 4.40 -20.92 15.78
C GLU A 219 5.31 -20.66 16.99
N THR A 220 6.41 -21.42 17.09
CA THR A 220 7.38 -21.23 18.18
C THR A 220 8.09 -19.88 18.08
N LEU A 221 8.48 -19.47 16.88
CA LEU A 221 9.09 -18.15 16.62
C LEU A 221 8.16 -17.02 17.03
N ALA A 222 6.88 -17.09 16.66
CA ALA A 222 5.87 -16.10 17.02
C ALA A 222 5.65 -16.05 18.54
N ARG A 223 5.59 -17.23 19.19
CA ARG A 223 5.43 -17.33 20.66
C ARG A 223 6.62 -16.74 21.41
N MET A 224 7.85 -16.96 20.91
CA MET A 224 9.07 -16.45 21.53
C MET A 224 9.42 -15.00 21.11
N ALA A 225 8.57 -14.33 20.35
CA ALA A 225 8.81 -12.99 19.81
C ALA A 225 10.12 -12.89 19.01
N ILE A 226 10.48 -13.95 18.30
CA ILE A 226 11.65 -13.96 17.41
C ILE A 226 11.23 -13.43 16.04
N SER A 227 11.91 -12.38 15.58
CA SER A 227 11.61 -11.77 14.28
C SER A 227 12.77 -11.93 13.32
N LYS A 228 12.46 -11.74 12.03
CA LYS A 228 13.47 -11.60 10.99
C LYS A 228 14.32 -10.36 11.24
N VAL A 229 15.56 -10.43 10.81
CA VAL A 229 16.52 -9.32 10.84
C VAL A 229 16.97 -8.99 9.41
N VAL A 230 17.40 -7.75 9.20
CA VAL A 230 18.10 -7.34 7.99
C VAL A 230 19.44 -6.73 8.39
N THR A 231 20.50 -7.13 7.73
CA THR A 231 21.83 -6.55 7.97
C THR A 231 22.05 -5.40 6.98
N LEU A 232 22.36 -4.23 7.51
CA LEU A 232 22.73 -3.05 6.74
C LEU A 232 24.24 -2.84 6.84
N THR A 233 24.89 -2.56 5.71
CA THR A 233 26.31 -2.25 5.62
C THR A 233 26.48 -0.85 5.03
N SER A 234 27.22 0.00 5.72
CA SER A 234 27.62 1.33 5.27
C SER A 234 29.09 1.27 4.89
N THR A 235 29.39 1.23 3.59
CA THR A 235 30.76 1.35 3.05
C THR A 235 30.98 2.79 2.61
N TYR A 236 32.05 3.43 3.08
CA TYR A 236 32.28 4.85 2.92
C TYR A 236 33.74 5.17 2.62
N ASP A 237 33.99 6.35 2.06
CA ASP A 237 35.30 6.90 1.83
C ASP A 237 35.89 7.42 3.17
N HIS A 238 36.84 6.70 3.71
CA HIS A 238 37.42 7.00 5.04
C HIS A 238 38.28 8.26 5.07
N ARG A 239 38.49 8.91 3.93
CA ARG A 239 39.16 10.23 3.87
C ARG A 239 38.23 11.35 4.33
N VAL A 240 36.91 11.19 4.13
CA VAL A 240 35.87 12.23 4.38
C VAL A 240 34.84 11.84 5.39
N ILE A 241 34.59 10.54 5.61
CA ILE A 241 33.63 10.02 6.59
C ILE A 241 34.39 9.17 7.62
N GLN A 242 34.10 9.43 8.90
CA GLN A 242 34.74 8.70 10.01
C GLN A 242 33.87 7.51 10.47
N GLY A 243 34.50 6.50 11.08
CA GLY A 243 33.83 5.30 11.57
C GLY A 243 32.66 5.59 12.53
N ALA A 244 32.84 6.56 13.42
CA ALA A 244 31.81 7.00 14.36
C ALA A 244 30.59 7.59 13.63
N GLN A 245 30.78 8.40 12.59
CA GLN A 245 29.70 8.97 11.77
C GLN A 245 28.92 7.86 11.04
N SER A 246 29.64 6.89 10.44
CA SER A 246 28.99 5.74 9.77
C SER A 246 28.22 4.86 10.77
N GLY A 247 28.75 4.66 11.96
CA GLY A 247 28.06 3.95 13.04
C GLY A 247 26.79 4.65 13.49
N ASP A 248 26.85 5.98 13.68
CA ASP A 248 25.70 6.81 14.07
C ASP A 248 24.65 6.90 12.96
N PHE A 249 25.09 6.99 11.72
CA PHE A 249 24.21 6.91 10.55
C PHE A 249 23.38 5.62 10.53
N LEU A 250 24.03 4.46 10.71
CA LEU A 250 23.30 3.18 10.78
C LEU A 250 22.42 3.09 12.02
N ARG A 251 22.80 3.71 13.14
CA ARG A 251 21.95 3.82 14.33
C ARG A 251 20.69 4.61 14.01
N ARG A 252 20.79 5.79 13.38
CA ARG A 252 19.64 6.60 12.97
C ARG A 252 18.73 5.87 12.00
N MET A 253 19.29 5.17 11.02
CA MET A 253 18.48 4.32 10.13
C MET A 253 17.72 3.24 10.89
N ASN A 254 18.37 2.56 11.85
CA ASN A 254 17.72 1.60 12.71
C ASN A 254 16.55 2.24 13.48
N ASP A 255 16.77 3.42 14.08
CA ASP A 255 15.77 4.12 14.86
C ASP A 255 14.54 4.50 13.99
N TYR A 256 14.75 5.01 12.77
CA TYR A 256 13.67 5.25 11.83
C TYR A 256 12.92 3.96 11.44
N LEU A 257 13.64 2.88 11.16
CA LEU A 257 13.02 1.59 10.83
C LEU A 257 12.25 0.97 12.01
N LEU A 258 12.57 1.38 13.24
CA LEU A 258 11.82 1.08 14.46
C LEU A 258 10.75 2.13 14.79
N GLY A 259 10.50 3.11 13.89
CA GLY A 259 9.37 4.02 13.94
C GLY A 259 9.59 5.33 14.69
N THR A 260 10.85 5.68 15.04
CA THR A 260 11.11 6.98 15.67
C THR A 260 10.81 8.13 14.72
N ASP A 261 10.59 9.32 15.29
CA ASP A 261 10.33 10.57 14.59
C ASP A 261 9.16 10.48 13.57
N GLY A 262 8.15 9.65 13.87
CA GLY A 262 6.98 9.52 13.00
C GLY A 262 7.28 8.93 11.62
N PHE A 263 8.34 8.14 11.46
CA PHE A 263 8.80 7.63 10.16
C PHE A 263 7.69 6.92 9.36
N TYR A 264 6.94 6.04 10.00
CA TYR A 264 5.82 5.37 9.32
C TYR A 264 4.58 6.26 9.18
N ASP A 265 4.40 7.25 10.06
CA ASP A 265 3.31 8.22 9.94
C ASP A 265 3.47 9.06 8.66
N GLU A 266 4.68 9.51 8.36
CA GLU A 266 5.00 10.21 7.11
C GLU A 266 4.72 9.34 5.88
N ILE A 267 5.10 8.06 5.91
CA ILE A 267 4.85 7.11 4.82
C ILE A 267 3.34 6.90 4.62
N PHE A 268 2.60 6.70 5.71
CA PHE A 268 1.16 6.48 5.66
C PHE A 268 0.41 7.72 5.16
N ALA A 269 0.80 8.91 5.62
CA ALA A 269 0.23 10.18 5.16
C ALA A 269 0.52 10.42 3.67
N ALA A 270 1.76 10.22 3.21
CA ALA A 270 2.14 10.38 1.80
C ALA A 270 1.38 9.43 0.87
N LEU A 271 1.12 8.21 1.31
CA LEU A 271 0.35 7.21 0.57
C LEU A 271 -1.17 7.32 0.77
N ARG A 272 -1.64 8.26 1.59
CA ARG A 272 -3.04 8.47 1.95
C ARG A 272 -3.69 7.22 2.55
N ILE A 273 -2.98 6.56 3.47
CA ILE A 273 -3.50 5.41 4.20
C ILE A 273 -4.36 5.91 5.35
N PRO A 274 -5.66 5.54 5.43
CA PRO A 274 -6.61 6.15 6.36
C PRO A 274 -6.49 5.66 7.81
N TYR A 275 -5.54 4.79 8.13
CA TYR A 275 -5.30 4.28 9.49
C TYR A 275 -3.90 4.58 9.96
N GLU A 276 -3.70 4.50 11.28
CA GLU A 276 -2.39 4.66 11.90
C GLU A 276 -1.47 3.46 11.61
N PRO A 277 -0.15 3.69 11.52
CA PRO A 277 0.83 2.63 11.40
C PRO A 277 0.91 1.80 12.69
N ILE A 278 1.37 0.56 12.53
CA ILE A 278 1.73 -0.30 13.67
C ILE A 278 2.94 0.33 14.37
N ARG A 279 2.93 0.32 15.71
CA ARG A 279 3.97 0.90 16.56
C ARG A 279 4.90 -0.18 17.09
N TRP A 280 6.17 0.19 17.30
CA TRP A 280 7.12 -0.67 18.00
C TRP A 280 6.76 -0.78 19.47
N ALA A 281 6.80 -2.00 20.00
CA ALA A 281 6.64 -2.28 21.41
C ALA A 281 7.53 -3.45 21.81
N ILE A 282 7.89 -3.52 23.09
CA ILE A 282 8.55 -4.69 23.67
C ILE A 282 7.50 -5.76 23.88
N ASP A 283 7.84 -7.03 23.62
CA ASP A 283 6.96 -8.13 23.96
C ASP A 283 6.92 -8.34 25.49
N PHE A 284 5.73 -8.52 26.00
CA PHE A 284 5.49 -8.91 27.38
C PHE A 284 4.91 -10.33 27.36
N GLU A 285 5.76 -11.33 27.52
CA GLU A 285 5.31 -12.68 27.69
C GLU A 285 5.09 -12.93 29.19
N PHE A 286 3.84 -13.15 29.56
CA PHE A 286 3.43 -13.51 30.89
C PHE A 286 2.89 -14.96 30.89
N GLY A 287 2.79 -15.59 32.08
CA GLY A 287 2.41 -16.99 32.22
C GLY A 287 1.03 -17.37 31.63
N LYS A 288 0.60 -18.63 31.89
CA LYS A 288 -0.63 -19.18 31.30
C LYS A 288 -1.90 -18.35 31.53
N ASP A 289 -1.98 -17.65 32.66
CA ASP A 289 -3.13 -16.80 33.00
C ASP A 289 -3.25 -15.61 32.06
N GLU A 290 -2.17 -15.16 31.47
CA GLU A 290 -2.16 -14.01 30.56
C GLU A 290 -2.51 -14.39 29.12
N GLN A 291 -2.23 -15.61 28.68
CA GLN A 291 -2.73 -16.12 27.41
C GLN A 291 -4.27 -16.14 27.41
N ILE A 292 -4.88 -16.54 28.52
CA ILE A 292 -6.34 -16.48 28.71
C ILE A 292 -6.80 -15.02 28.69
N SER A 293 -6.09 -14.13 29.38
CA SER A 293 -6.36 -12.70 29.39
C SER A 293 -6.24 -12.08 28.00
N LYS A 294 -5.20 -12.40 27.22
CA LYS A 294 -5.03 -11.90 25.84
C LYS A 294 -6.15 -12.39 24.91
N THR A 295 -6.61 -13.62 25.04
CA THR A 295 -7.77 -14.13 24.29
C THR A 295 -9.04 -13.32 24.59
N ALA A 296 -9.30 -13.00 25.85
CA ALA A 296 -10.42 -12.15 26.24
C ALA A 296 -10.30 -10.72 25.63
N ARG A 297 -9.09 -10.17 25.61
CA ARG A 297 -8.80 -8.86 24.99
C ARG A 297 -9.02 -8.85 23.47
N VAL A 298 -8.68 -9.97 22.80
CA VAL A 298 -8.99 -10.12 21.36
C VAL A 298 -10.50 -10.15 21.13
N GLN A 299 -11.28 -10.81 22.00
CA GLN A 299 -12.74 -10.80 21.94
C GLN A 299 -13.30 -9.39 22.18
N GLN A 300 -12.74 -8.64 23.12
CA GLN A 300 -13.10 -7.23 23.35
C GLN A 300 -12.79 -6.37 22.13
N LEU A 301 -11.65 -6.57 21.48
CA LEU A 301 -11.27 -5.87 20.25
C LEU A 301 -12.26 -6.19 19.11
N ILE A 302 -12.64 -7.46 18.91
CA ILE A 302 -13.65 -7.82 17.91
C ILE A 302 -14.96 -7.09 18.20
N GLN A 303 -15.39 -7.06 19.45
CA GLN A 303 -16.62 -6.38 19.86
C GLN A 303 -16.52 -4.86 19.67
N ALA A 304 -15.37 -4.26 19.96
CA ALA A 304 -15.12 -2.84 19.73
C ALA A 304 -15.26 -2.48 18.25
N TYR A 305 -14.69 -3.27 17.34
CA TYR A 305 -14.86 -3.07 15.90
C TYR A 305 -16.31 -3.18 15.43
N ARG A 306 -17.10 -4.11 15.97
CA ARG A 306 -18.54 -4.23 15.70
C ARG A 306 -19.31 -2.98 16.12
N THR A 307 -18.90 -2.37 17.23
CA THR A 307 -19.58 -1.20 17.81
C THR A 307 -19.12 0.12 17.20
N PHE A 308 -17.81 0.30 17.00
CA PHE A 308 -17.21 1.58 16.64
C PHE A 308 -16.48 1.57 15.28
N GLY A 309 -16.39 0.41 14.62
CA GLY A 309 -15.62 0.29 13.38
C GLY A 309 -16.08 1.24 12.26
N HIS A 310 -17.39 1.52 12.19
CA HIS A 310 -17.98 2.46 11.23
C HIS A 310 -17.41 3.88 11.36
N LEU A 311 -16.95 4.30 12.54
CA LEU A 311 -16.30 5.60 12.77
C LEU A 311 -14.96 5.73 12.04
N MET A 312 -14.35 4.59 11.69
CA MET A 312 -13.09 4.52 10.94
C MET A 312 -13.32 4.32 9.43
N ALA A 313 -14.58 4.23 8.98
CA ALA A 313 -14.87 4.05 7.57
C ALA A 313 -14.49 5.30 6.75
N ASP A 314 -13.83 5.08 5.61
CA ASP A 314 -13.41 6.12 4.68
C ASP A 314 -14.52 6.37 3.66
N ILE A 315 -15.57 7.06 4.12
CA ILE A 315 -16.80 7.32 3.35
C ILE A 315 -16.80 8.66 2.61
N ASP A 316 -15.77 9.50 2.82
CA ASP A 316 -15.63 10.77 2.10
C ASP A 316 -14.61 10.64 0.96
N PRO A 317 -15.05 10.62 -0.32
CA PRO A 317 -14.14 10.51 -1.46
C PRO A 317 -13.39 11.81 -1.78
N LEU A 318 -13.79 12.94 -1.20
CA LEU A 318 -13.24 14.26 -1.51
C LEU A 318 -12.10 14.64 -0.58
N GLU A 319 -12.12 14.19 0.67
CA GLU A 319 -11.15 14.55 1.67
C GLU A 319 -10.44 13.34 2.23
N TYR A 320 -9.09 13.37 2.18
CA TYR A 320 -8.28 12.40 2.89
C TYR A 320 -8.15 12.80 4.35
N GLN A 321 -8.63 11.95 5.24
CA GLN A 321 -8.46 12.10 6.67
C GLN A 321 -7.92 10.79 7.26
N GLN A 322 -6.81 10.88 8.00
CA GLN A 322 -6.38 9.75 8.83
C GLN A 322 -7.26 9.68 10.07
N ARG A 323 -7.92 8.54 10.26
CA ARG A 323 -8.84 8.31 11.36
C ARG A 323 -8.21 7.38 12.39
N SER A 324 -8.44 7.68 13.65
CA SER A 324 -8.07 6.84 14.78
C SER A 324 -9.21 6.77 15.80
N HIS A 325 -9.35 5.64 16.46
CA HIS A 325 -10.27 5.46 17.57
C HIS A 325 -9.58 4.62 18.65
N PRO A 326 -9.51 5.10 19.91
CA PRO A 326 -8.76 4.41 20.96
C PRO A 326 -9.18 2.95 21.16
N ASP A 327 -10.49 2.67 21.14
CA ASP A 327 -11.02 1.32 21.36
C ASP A 327 -10.76 0.36 20.18
N LEU A 328 -10.27 0.84 19.04
CA LEU A 328 -9.90 0.03 17.87
C LEU A 328 -8.40 -0.18 17.74
N ASP A 329 -7.61 0.47 18.60
CA ASP A 329 -6.16 0.27 18.65
C ASP A 329 -5.83 -0.97 19.48
N VAL A 330 -5.03 -1.86 18.90
CA VAL A 330 -4.58 -3.09 19.56
C VAL A 330 -3.84 -2.82 20.87
N VAL A 331 -3.11 -1.70 20.94
CA VAL A 331 -2.33 -1.29 22.12
C VAL A 331 -3.24 -0.99 23.31
N THR A 332 -4.39 -0.35 23.09
CA THR A 332 -5.39 -0.09 24.12
C THR A 332 -5.90 -1.36 24.78
N HIS A 333 -5.96 -2.45 24.00
CA HIS A 333 -6.30 -3.78 24.51
C HIS A 333 -5.10 -4.54 25.09
N GLY A 334 -3.93 -3.89 25.27
CA GLY A 334 -2.70 -4.53 25.76
C GLY A 334 -2.17 -5.61 24.83
N LEU A 335 -2.47 -5.53 23.54
CA LEU A 335 -1.91 -6.36 22.48
C LEU A 335 -0.81 -5.57 21.75
N THR A 336 0.20 -6.28 21.26
CA THR A 336 1.35 -5.65 20.61
C THR A 336 1.58 -6.19 19.19
N LEU A 337 2.55 -5.64 18.48
CA LEU A 337 2.96 -6.17 17.17
C LEU A 337 3.42 -7.65 17.26
N TRP A 338 3.86 -8.11 18.44
CA TRP A 338 4.30 -9.49 18.64
C TRP A 338 3.13 -10.48 18.70
N ASP A 339 1.93 -10.00 19.07
CA ASP A 339 0.72 -10.80 19.10
C ASP A 339 0.10 -10.99 17.71
N LEU A 340 0.51 -10.21 16.71
CA LEU A 340 -0.08 -10.24 15.36
C LEU A 340 -0.01 -11.63 14.69
N ASP A 341 1.04 -12.39 14.94
CA ASP A 341 1.26 -13.70 14.35
C ASP A 341 0.90 -14.85 15.32
N ARG A 342 0.44 -14.55 16.54
CA ARG A 342 -0.06 -15.51 17.52
C ARG A 342 -1.52 -15.86 17.24
N GLU A 343 -1.88 -17.12 17.47
CA GLU A 343 -3.25 -17.60 17.31
C GLU A 343 -4.10 -17.36 18.56
N PHE A 344 -5.33 -16.93 18.34
CA PHE A 344 -6.32 -16.68 19.39
C PHE A 344 -7.66 -17.35 19.04
N ALA A 345 -8.39 -17.77 20.06
CA ALA A 345 -9.75 -18.25 19.90
C ALA A 345 -10.67 -17.10 19.44
N THR A 346 -11.40 -17.32 18.36
CA THR A 346 -12.19 -16.26 17.70
C THR A 346 -13.63 -16.17 18.21
N GLY A 347 -14.11 -17.21 18.94
CA GLY A 347 -15.53 -17.32 19.28
C GLY A 347 -16.44 -17.51 18.06
N GLY A 348 -15.89 -18.04 16.95
CA GLY A 348 -16.62 -18.25 15.68
C GLY A 348 -16.50 -17.09 14.69
N PHE A 349 -15.82 -16.01 15.05
CA PHE A 349 -15.57 -14.89 14.12
C PHE A 349 -14.81 -15.34 12.86
N GLY A 350 -15.24 -14.89 11.69
CA GLY A 350 -14.61 -15.24 10.42
C GLY A 350 -14.70 -16.72 10.05
N GLY A 351 -15.62 -17.50 10.69
CA GLY A 351 -15.87 -18.90 10.38
C GLY A 351 -14.80 -19.90 10.86
N ALA A 352 -13.85 -19.47 11.70
CA ALA A 352 -12.80 -20.34 12.24
C ALA A 352 -12.75 -20.30 13.77
N ALA A 353 -12.42 -21.42 14.43
CA ALA A 353 -12.31 -21.49 15.89
C ALA A 353 -11.06 -20.74 16.42
N PHE A 354 -9.95 -20.79 15.68
CA PHE A 354 -8.69 -20.13 15.99
C PHE A 354 -8.17 -19.40 14.77
N MET A 355 -7.53 -18.25 14.99
CA MET A 355 -6.99 -17.43 13.91
C MET A 355 -5.87 -16.53 14.43
N PRO A 356 -4.80 -16.28 13.64
CA PRO A 356 -3.80 -15.25 13.99
C PRO A 356 -4.45 -13.86 14.08
N LEU A 357 -4.02 -13.06 15.08
CA LEU A 357 -4.55 -11.71 15.29
C LEU A 357 -4.49 -10.86 14.01
N ARG A 358 -3.43 -10.98 13.22
CA ARG A 358 -3.28 -10.30 11.93
C ARG A 358 -4.46 -10.56 10.98
N LYS A 359 -4.91 -11.81 10.91
CA LYS A 359 -6.05 -12.20 10.07
C LYS A 359 -7.35 -11.67 10.62
N ILE A 360 -7.53 -11.72 11.95
CA ILE A 360 -8.69 -11.14 12.65
C ILE A 360 -8.77 -9.65 12.31
N LEU A 361 -7.69 -8.88 12.49
CA LEU A 361 -7.63 -7.46 12.16
C LEU A 361 -7.88 -7.18 10.67
N GLY A 362 -7.39 -8.05 9.80
CA GLY A 362 -7.64 -7.96 8.36
C GLY A 362 -9.14 -8.01 8.05
N ILE A 363 -9.85 -9.01 8.58
CA ILE A 363 -11.29 -9.16 8.40
C ILE A 363 -12.04 -7.97 9.04
N LEU A 364 -11.70 -7.59 10.28
CA LEU A 364 -12.34 -6.48 10.97
C LEU A 364 -12.22 -5.16 10.19
N ARG A 365 -11.02 -4.84 9.72
CA ARG A 365 -10.79 -3.64 8.92
C ARG A 365 -11.50 -3.70 7.56
N ASP A 366 -11.52 -4.88 6.93
CA ASP A 366 -12.21 -5.06 5.65
C ASP A 366 -13.72 -4.93 5.80
N SER A 367 -14.28 -5.39 6.91
CA SER A 367 -15.72 -5.36 7.19
C SER A 367 -16.22 -3.98 7.65
N TYR A 368 -15.45 -3.27 8.47
CA TYR A 368 -15.96 -2.08 9.19
C TYR A 368 -15.27 -0.76 8.84
N CYS A 369 -14.04 -0.79 8.29
CA CYS A 369 -13.22 0.42 8.13
C CYS A 369 -12.91 0.75 6.67
N ARG A 370 -13.69 0.24 5.71
CA ARG A 370 -13.52 0.54 4.29
C ARG A 370 -14.36 1.75 3.89
N THR A 371 -14.91 1.73 2.70
CA THR A 371 -15.75 2.78 2.11
C THR A 371 -17.22 2.63 2.46
N VAL A 372 -17.56 1.71 3.34
CA VAL A 372 -18.91 1.48 3.87
C VAL A 372 -18.84 1.42 5.39
N GLY A 373 -19.63 2.23 6.06
CA GLY A 373 -19.85 2.16 7.50
C GLY A 373 -21.03 1.23 7.80
N ALA A 374 -20.79 0.15 8.56
CA ALA A 374 -21.82 -0.77 9.01
C ALA A 374 -22.11 -0.54 10.50
N GLU A 375 -23.29 -0.03 10.81
CA GLU A 375 -23.77 0.26 12.17
C GLU A 375 -25.06 -0.51 12.43
N TYR A 376 -25.02 -1.53 13.30
CA TYR A 376 -26.16 -2.42 13.54
C TYR A 376 -26.21 -2.96 14.98
N MET A 377 -25.25 -2.61 15.84
CA MET A 377 -25.17 -3.17 17.19
C MET A 377 -26.29 -2.72 18.13
N TYR A 378 -27.06 -1.69 17.72
CA TYR A 378 -28.26 -1.23 18.43
C TYR A 378 -29.48 -2.13 18.20
N ILE A 379 -29.47 -3.02 17.20
CA ILE A 379 -30.57 -3.96 16.95
C ILE A 379 -30.71 -4.92 18.14
N GLU A 380 -31.89 -4.94 18.76
CA GLU A 380 -32.12 -5.74 19.98
C GLU A 380 -32.24 -7.22 19.67
N ASN A 381 -32.81 -7.58 18.53
CA ASN A 381 -32.95 -8.98 18.11
C ASN A 381 -31.58 -9.61 17.85
N ARG A 382 -31.26 -10.64 18.61
CA ARG A 382 -29.99 -11.35 18.51
C ARG A 382 -29.80 -12.07 17.16
N GLU A 383 -30.86 -12.67 16.63
CA GLU A 383 -30.79 -13.45 15.39
C GLU A 383 -30.53 -12.53 14.19
N GLU A 384 -31.18 -11.37 14.14
CA GLU A 384 -30.94 -10.34 13.13
C GLU A 384 -29.50 -9.82 13.19
N ARG A 385 -28.98 -9.48 14.38
CA ARG A 385 -27.59 -9.07 14.54
C ARG A 385 -26.62 -10.13 14.05
N GLN A 386 -26.85 -11.39 14.40
CA GLN A 386 -25.99 -12.50 13.99
C GLN A 386 -26.04 -12.73 12.48
N TRP A 387 -27.22 -12.56 11.89
CA TRP A 387 -27.38 -12.64 10.44
C TRP A 387 -26.55 -11.54 9.75
N ILE A 388 -26.65 -10.29 10.18
CA ILE A 388 -25.86 -9.17 9.63
C ILE A 388 -24.35 -9.46 9.83
N GLN A 389 -23.92 -9.89 11.01
CA GLN A 389 -22.53 -10.23 11.29
C GLN A 389 -22.00 -11.29 10.33
N SER A 390 -22.78 -12.35 10.09
CA SER A 390 -22.39 -13.42 9.17
C SER A 390 -22.23 -12.96 7.73
N HIS A 391 -22.90 -11.87 7.31
CA HIS A 391 -22.80 -11.30 5.97
C HIS A 391 -21.73 -10.21 5.84
N VAL A 392 -21.50 -9.43 6.89
CA VAL A 392 -20.50 -8.35 6.91
C VAL A 392 -19.09 -8.90 7.16
N GLU A 393 -18.95 -9.92 8.01
CA GLU A 393 -17.66 -10.46 8.48
C GLU A 393 -17.07 -11.57 7.59
N VAL A 394 -17.49 -11.68 6.35
CA VAL A 394 -16.99 -12.68 5.38
C VAL A 394 -15.78 -12.22 4.57
N GLY A 395 -15.36 -10.97 4.75
CA GLY A 395 -14.33 -10.33 3.94
C GLY A 395 -14.84 -9.91 2.55
N THR A 396 -14.03 -9.17 1.82
CA THR A 396 -14.39 -8.68 0.48
C THR A 396 -14.36 -9.82 -0.52
N GLN A 397 -15.52 -10.23 -1.01
CA GLN A 397 -15.61 -11.17 -2.12
C GLN A 397 -15.31 -10.44 -3.44
N LYS A 398 -14.56 -11.09 -4.33
CA LYS A 398 -14.39 -10.58 -5.69
C LYS A 398 -15.65 -10.88 -6.48
N LEU A 399 -16.25 -9.85 -7.05
CA LEU A 399 -17.34 -10.02 -7.99
C LEU A 399 -16.86 -10.73 -9.26
N ALA A 400 -17.73 -11.53 -9.87
CA ALA A 400 -17.49 -12.13 -11.16
C ALA A 400 -17.31 -11.04 -12.25
N PRO A 401 -16.53 -11.29 -13.31
CA PRO A 401 -16.36 -10.32 -14.40
C PRO A 401 -17.67 -9.85 -15.01
N GLU A 402 -18.63 -10.77 -15.16
CA GLU A 402 -19.98 -10.53 -15.70
C GLU A 402 -20.75 -9.54 -14.82
N GLU A 403 -20.66 -9.70 -13.50
CA GLU A 403 -21.30 -8.79 -12.54
C GLU A 403 -20.66 -7.40 -12.58
N ASN A 404 -19.34 -7.31 -12.70
CA ASN A 404 -18.64 -6.03 -12.87
C ASN A 404 -19.09 -5.31 -14.15
N LEU A 405 -19.27 -6.03 -15.26
CA LEU A 405 -19.75 -5.48 -16.52
C LEU A 405 -21.21 -5.02 -16.40
N ARG A 406 -22.05 -5.76 -15.67
CA ARG A 406 -23.44 -5.38 -15.40
C ARG A 406 -23.51 -4.07 -14.62
N ILE A 407 -22.75 -3.97 -13.52
CA ILE A 407 -22.67 -2.75 -12.71
C ILE A 407 -22.19 -1.57 -13.56
N LEU A 408 -21.13 -1.75 -14.35
CA LEU A 408 -20.62 -0.72 -15.26
C LEU A 408 -21.68 -0.30 -16.29
N GLY A 409 -22.42 -1.25 -16.86
CA GLY A 409 -23.51 -0.99 -17.79
C GLY A 409 -24.63 -0.14 -17.17
N LYS A 410 -25.00 -0.43 -15.92
CA LYS A 410 -26.01 0.34 -15.18
C LYS A 410 -25.53 1.74 -14.83
N LEU A 411 -24.28 1.89 -14.41
CA LEU A 411 -23.66 3.21 -14.16
C LEU A 411 -23.64 4.05 -15.44
N ASN A 412 -23.22 3.46 -16.56
CA ASN A 412 -23.19 4.14 -17.85
C ASN A 412 -24.60 4.57 -18.32
N SER A 413 -25.60 3.72 -18.10
CA SER A 413 -26.99 4.06 -18.43
C SER A 413 -27.50 5.24 -17.59
N ALA A 414 -27.16 5.26 -16.30
CA ALA A 414 -27.54 6.33 -15.40
C ALA A 414 -26.89 7.67 -15.80
N GLU A 415 -25.59 7.67 -16.06
CA GLU A 415 -24.82 8.85 -16.47
C GLU A 415 -25.29 9.36 -17.85
N ALA A 416 -25.45 8.48 -18.82
CA ALA A 416 -25.88 8.84 -20.16
C ALA A 416 -27.26 9.51 -20.14
N PHE A 417 -28.18 9.04 -19.30
CA PHE A 417 -29.51 9.63 -19.14
C PHE A 417 -29.43 11.04 -18.55
N GLU A 418 -28.63 11.26 -17.48
CA GLU A 418 -28.43 12.58 -16.89
C GLU A 418 -27.77 13.56 -17.87
N THR A 419 -26.74 13.12 -18.57
CA THR A 419 -26.03 13.93 -19.58
C THR A 419 -26.95 14.32 -20.74
N PHE A 420 -27.79 13.38 -21.20
CA PHE A 420 -28.77 13.67 -22.23
C PHE A 420 -29.79 14.73 -21.79
N LEU A 421 -30.36 14.57 -20.59
CA LEU A 421 -31.32 15.54 -20.05
C LEU A 421 -30.70 16.93 -19.88
N GLN A 422 -29.46 16.99 -19.42
CA GLN A 422 -28.71 18.24 -19.24
C GLN A 422 -28.51 18.97 -20.58
N THR A 423 -28.17 18.22 -21.61
CA THR A 423 -27.84 18.78 -22.92
C THR A 423 -29.10 19.19 -23.69
N LYS A 424 -30.17 18.37 -23.62
CA LYS A 424 -31.36 18.54 -24.41
C LYS A 424 -32.39 19.46 -23.77
N PHE A 425 -32.53 19.44 -22.45
CA PHE A 425 -33.55 20.17 -21.69
C PHE A 425 -32.93 21.22 -20.76
N VAL A 426 -32.12 22.09 -21.33
CA VAL A 426 -31.40 23.16 -20.60
C VAL A 426 -32.38 24.05 -19.85
N GLY A 427 -32.08 24.34 -18.58
CA GLY A 427 -32.87 25.23 -17.72
C GLY A 427 -34.13 24.63 -17.12
N GLN A 428 -34.49 23.38 -17.44
CA GLN A 428 -35.60 22.70 -16.80
C GLN A 428 -35.19 22.01 -15.50
N LYS A 429 -36.03 22.07 -14.46
CA LYS A 429 -35.82 21.34 -13.22
C LYS A 429 -35.85 19.84 -13.47
N ARG A 430 -34.84 19.13 -13.03
CA ARG A 430 -34.71 17.67 -13.21
C ARG A 430 -34.26 16.92 -11.94
N PHE A 431 -33.74 17.60 -10.90
CA PHE A 431 -33.19 17.01 -9.68
C PHE A 431 -32.28 15.83 -10.00
N SER A 432 -31.16 16.14 -10.67
CA SER A 432 -30.18 15.20 -11.20
C SER A 432 -29.65 14.21 -10.15
N LEU A 433 -29.34 13.00 -10.61
CA LEU A 433 -28.65 11.95 -9.83
C LEU A 433 -27.12 12.09 -9.89
N GLU A 434 -26.59 13.11 -10.58
CA GLU A 434 -25.14 13.31 -10.72
C GLU A 434 -24.42 13.23 -9.37
N GLY A 435 -23.38 12.39 -9.31
CA GLY A 435 -22.64 12.05 -8.09
C GLY A 435 -23.26 10.90 -7.27
N GLY A 436 -24.46 10.44 -7.58
CA GLY A 436 -25.16 9.34 -6.92
C GLY A 436 -25.59 8.22 -7.87
N GLU A 437 -24.96 8.08 -9.05
CA GLU A 437 -25.31 7.11 -10.08
C GLU A 437 -25.28 5.66 -9.59
N SER A 438 -24.52 5.38 -8.54
CA SER A 438 -24.44 4.08 -7.88
C SER A 438 -25.79 3.60 -7.28
N VAL A 439 -26.76 4.49 -7.08
CA VAL A 439 -28.13 4.12 -6.67
C VAL A 439 -28.80 3.21 -7.71
N ILE A 440 -28.52 3.38 -9.00
CA ILE A 440 -29.13 2.56 -10.05
C ILE A 440 -28.65 1.10 -9.99
N PRO A 441 -27.36 0.76 -10.00
CA PRO A 441 -26.95 -0.62 -9.81
C PRO A 441 -27.26 -1.17 -8.41
N LEU A 442 -27.34 -0.34 -7.36
CA LEU A 442 -27.75 -0.76 -6.03
C LEU A 442 -29.21 -1.22 -6.04
N LEU A 443 -30.13 -0.42 -6.57
CA LEU A 443 -31.54 -0.80 -6.68
C LEU A 443 -31.74 -2.01 -7.59
N ASP A 444 -31.00 -2.09 -8.68
CA ASP A 444 -31.02 -3.25 -9.57
C ASP A 444 -30.59 -4.54 -8.84
N ALA A 445 -29.56 -4.49 -7.99
CA ALA A 445 -29.14 -5.64 -7.19
C ALA A 445 -30.18 -6.03 -6.12
N VAL A 446 -30.74 -5.05 -5.40
CA VAL A 446 -31.78 -5.29 -4.38
C VAL A 446 -33.02 -5.92 -5.02
N LEU A 447 -33.50 -5.36 -6.12
CA LEU A 447 -34.69 -5.86 -6.83
C LEU A 447 -34.44 -7.23 -7.47
N SER A 448 -33.22 -7.49 -7.96
CA SER A 448 -32.86 -8.82 -8.46
C SER A 448 -32.93 -9.86 -7.35
N SER A 449 -32.35 -9.58 -6.17
CA SER A 449 -32.45 -10.47 -5.01
C SER A 449 -33.90 -10.66 -4.57
N ALA A 450 -34.68 -9.59 -4.51
CA ALA A 450 -36.09 -9.65 -4.14
C ALA A 450 -36.89 -10.53 -5.12
N ALA A 451 -36.71 -10.37 -6.43
CA ALA A 451 -37.37 -11.18 -7.43
C ALA A 451 -36.97 -12.66 -7.37
N ASP A 452 -35.66 -12.92 -7.16
CA ASP A 452 -35.13 -14.28 -7.09
C ASP A 452 -35.58 -15.02 -5.82
N GLU A 453 -35.82 -14.29 -4.73
CA GLU A 453 -36.42 -14.81 -3.48
C GLU A 453 -37.96 -14.91 -3.58
N GLY A 454 -38.57 -14.55 -4.71
CA GLY A 454 -39.99 -14.72 -4.99
C GLY A 454 -40.90 -13.62 -4.45
N LEU A 455 -40.36 -12.43 -4.14
CA LEU A 455 -41.19 -11.28 -3.80
C LEU A 455 -42.04 -10.88 -5.00
N VAL A 456 -43.36 -10.78 -4.79
CA VAL A 456 -44.35 -10.51 -5.85
C VAL A 456 -44.37 -9.04 -6.22
N GLU A 457 -44.20 -8.16 -5.25
CA GLU A 457 -44.31 -6.71 -5.44
C GLU A 457 -43.32 -5.96 -4.55
N VAL A 458 -42.75 -4.88 -5.07
CA VAL A 458 -41.88 -3.95 -4.34
C VAL A 458 -42.41 -2.53 -4.52
N CYS A 459 -42.66 -1.85 -3.41
CA CYS A 459 -43.06 -0.45 -3.41
C CYS A 459 -41.82 0.44 -3.17
N ILE A 460 -41.64 1.47 -3.99
CA ILE A 460 -40.53 2.43 -3.88
C ILE A 460 -41.12 3.81 -3.54
N GLY A 461 -40.67 4.37 -2.42
CA GLY A 461 -40.92 5.75 -2.02
C GLY A 461 -39.66 6.58 -2.21
N MET A 462 -39.74 7.67 -2.94
CA MET A 462 -38.62 8.62 -3.08
C MET A 462 -39.11 10.02 -3.42
N PRO A 463 -38.51 11.10 -2.88
CA PRO A 463 -39.00 12.46 -3.12
C PRO A 463 -38.67 12.95 -4.54
N HIS A 464 -37.47 13.42 -4.82
CA HIS A 464 -37.18 14.07 -6.09
C HIS A 464 -35.83 13.73 -6.70
N ARG A 465 -34.73 13.70 -5.90
CA ARG A 465 -33.38 13.49 -6.43
C ARG A 465 -33.20 12.10 -7.04
N GLY A 466 -32.82 12.08 -8.31
CA GLY A 466 -32.63 10.84 -9.06
C GLY A 466 -33.92 10.14 -9.50
N ARG A 467 -35.09 10.69 -9.19
CA ARG A 467 -36.37 10.04 -9.47
C ARG A 467 -36.59 9.75 -10.96
N LEU A 468 -36.22 10.68 -11.85
CA LEU A 468 -36.32 10.46 -13.29
C LEU A 468 -35.45 9.29 -13.78
N ASN A 469 -34.29 9.17 -13.20
CA ASN A 469 -33.34 8.09 -13.51
C ASN A 469 -33.88 6.72 -13.03
N VAL A 470 -34.45 6.68 -11.83
CA VAL A 470 -35.11 5.48 -11.29
C VAL A 470 -36.35 5.11 -12.13
N LEU A 471 -37.17 6.08 -12.54
CA LEU A 471 -38.31 5.86 -13.45
C LEU A 471 -37.88 5.19 -14.75
N ALA A 472 -36.79 5.66 -15.36
CA ALA A 472 -36.26 5.14 -16.62
C ALA A 472 -35.54 3.79 -16.47
N ASN A 473 -34.53 3.73 -15.59
CA ASN A 473 -33.58 2.62 -15.54
C ASN A 473 -34.01 1.47 -14.60
N ILE A 474 -34.98 1.71 -13.70
CA ILE A 474 -35.46 0.72 -12.72
C ILE A 474 -36.94 0.39 -12.94
N ALA A 475 -37.80 1.39 -12.94
CA ALA A 475 -39.25 1.16 -13.03
C ALA A 475 -39.76 0.95 -14.46
N GLY A 476 -38.89 1.01 -15.47
CA GLY A 476 -39.24 0.69 -16.85
C GLY A 476 -40.08 1.74 -17.60
N LYS A 477 -40.18 2.97 -17.08
CA LYS A 477 -40.85 4.05 -17.80
C LYS A 477 -40.02 4.42 -19.04
N SER A 478 -40.67 4.43 -20.21
CA SER A 478 -39.95 4.66 -21.46
C SER A 478 -39.35 6.07 -21.52
N HIS A 479 -38.15 6.20 -22.08
CA HIS A 479 -37.51 7.50 -22.33
C HIS A 479 -38.41 8.43 -23.17
N GLY A 480 -39.16 7.87 -24.14
CA GLY A 480 -40.10 8.62 -24.98
C GLY A 480 -41.21 9.29 -24.16
N GLN A 481 -41.80 8.57 -23.20
CA GLN A 481 -42.81 9.13 -22.29
C GLN A 481 -42.23 10.26 -21.44
N ILE A 482 -41.03 10.04 -20.86
CA ILE A 482 -40.34 11.05 -20.04
C ILE A 482 -40.06 12.31 -20.87
N PHE A 483 -39.59 12.16 -22.11
CA PHE A 483 -39.26 13.31 -22.98
C PHE A 483 -40.53 14.05 -23.44
N GLN A 484 -41.62 13.34 -23.70
CA GLN A 484 -42.91 13.98 -24.01
C GLN A 484 -43.44 14.81 -22.83
N GLU A 485 -43.31 14.28 -21.61
CA GLU A 485 -43.66 15.01 -20.38
C GLU A 485 -42.81 16.28 -20.20
N PHE A 486 -41.50 16.23 -20.59
CA PHE A 486 -40.63 17.41 -20.62
C PHE A 486 -41.11 18.46 -21.64
N GLN A 487 -41.78 18.04 -22.71
CA GLN A 487 -42.36 18.91 -23.74
C GLN A 487 -43.79 19.38 -23.39
N GLY A 488 -44.33 18.96 -22.25
CA GLY A 488 -45.68 19.32 -21.81
C GLY A 488 -46.79 18.44 -22.37
N HIS A 489 -46.46 17.31 -23.02
CA HIS A 489 -47.43 16.35 -23.53
C HIS A 489 -47.60 15.22 -22.50
N TYR A 490 -48.80 15.11 -21.94
CA TYR A 490 -49.18 14.06 -20.99
C TYR A 490 -50.14 13.07 -21.64
N ALA A 491 -50.05 11.79 -21.34
CA ALA A 491 -50.96 10.78 -21.84
C ALA A 491 -52.34 10.92 -21.17
N ASP A 492 -53.43 10.77 -21.97
CA ASP A 492 -54.80 10.99 -21.53
C ASP A 492 -55.30 10.09 -20.38
N ASN A 493 -54.59 9.01 -20.06
CA ASN A 493 -54.92 8.04 -19.02
C ASN A 493 -54.15 8.23 -17.69
N GLN A 494 -53.36 9.28 -17.54
CA GLN A 494 -52.71 9.54 -16.26
C GLN A 494 -53.70 10.22 -15.30
N VAL A 495 -53.86 9.61 -14.12
CA VAL A 495 -54.63 10.19 -13.03
C VAL A 495 -54.08 11.60 -12.79
N HIS A 496 -54.90 12.61 -13.00
CA HIS A 496 -54.59 14.00 -12.72
C HIS A 496 -54.39 14.17 -11.20
N GLY A 497 -53.22 13.77 -10.70
CA GLY A 497 -52.76 14.22 -9.39
C GLY A 497 -52.41 15.69 -9.47
N SER A 498 -52.50 16.40 -8.37
CA SER A 498 -52.18 17.84 -8.23
C SER A 498 -50.71 18.19 -8.48
N GLY A 499 -49.88 17.28 -9.01
CA GLY A 499 -48.46 17.48 -9.30
C GLY A 499 -48.28 18.20 -10.63
N ASP A 500 -47.89 19.44 -10.56
CA ASP A 500 -47.50 20.29 -11.69
C ASP A 500 -46.14 19.94 -12.30
N VAL A 501 -45.45 18.93 -11.79
CA VAL A 501 -44.09 18.58 -12.16
C VAL A 501 -43.97 17.10 -12.49
N LYS A 502 -43.43 16.82 -13.63
CA LYS A 502 -43.28 15.49 -14.25
C LYS A 502 -42.59 14.43 -13.38
N TYR A 503 -41.65 14.83 -12.52
CA TYR A 503 -40.96 13.91 -11.64
C TYR A 503 -41.75 13.54 -10.37
N HIS A 504 -42.91 14.16 -10.11
CA HIS A 504 -43.81 13.76 -9.03
C HIS A 504 -44.71 12.57 -9.39
N LEU A 505 -44.88 12.28 -10.68
CA LEU A 505 -45.70 11.18 -11.13
C LEU A 505 -45.13 9.84 -10.69
N GLY A 506 -46.06 8.92 -10.31
CA GLY A 506 -45.73 7.53 -10.05
C GLY A 506 -45.71 6.69 -11.33
N THR A 507 -45.31 5.45 -11.19
CA THR A 507 -45.40 4.46 -12.28
C THR A 507 -45.49 3.05 -11.70
N GLU A 508 -46.09 2.14 -12.50
CA GLU A 508 -46.01 0.71 -12.26
C GLU A 508 -45.18 0.07 -13.36
N GLY A 509 -44.43 -0.96 -13.03
CA GLY A 509 -43.62 -1.70 -13.97
C GLY A 509 -43.34 -3.13 -13.53
N ILE A 510 -42.78 -3.92 -14.40
CA ILE A 510 -42.27 -5.26 -14.09
C ILE A 510 -40.78 -5.21 -14.20
N PHE A 511 -40.09 -5.55 -13.11
CA PHE A 511 -38.64 -5.72 -13.07
C PHE A 511 -38.33 -7.18 -13.35
N THR A 512 -37.30 -7.41 -14.16
CA THR A 512 -36.79 -8.75 -14.44
C THR A 512 -35.36 -8.85 -13.91
N SER A 513 -35.12 -9.81 -13.03
CA SER A 513 -33.79 -10.09 -12.47
C SER A 513 -32.84 -10.62 -13.54
N HIS A 514 -31.56 -10.67 -13.21
CA HIS A 514 -30.55 -11.28 -14.08
C HIS A 514 -30.80 -12.80 -14.29
N ALA A 515 -31.36 -13.49 -13.30
CA ALA A 515 -31.76 -14.91 -13.41
C ALA A 515 -33.07 -15.14 -14.19
N GLY A 516 -33.77 -14.07 -14.55
CA GLY A 516 -35.06 -14.13 -15.28
C GLY A 516 -36.28 -14.15 -14.38
N SER A 517 -36.13 -14.04 -13.06
CA SER A 517 -37.27 -13.90 -12.12
C SER A 517 -37.90 -12.50 -12.25
N THR A 518 -39.17 -12.36 -11.96
CA THR A 518 -39.85 -11.09 -12.10
C THR A 518 -40.52 -10.66 -10.80
N THR A 519 -40.51 -9.35 -10.55
CA THR A 519 -41.30 -8.71 -9.48
C THR A 519 -41.99 -7.46 -10.00
N LYS A 520 -43.19 -7.16 -9.50
CA LYS A 520 -43.89 -5.93 -9.83
C LYS A 520 -43.28 -4.77 -9.05
N ILE A 521 -43.01 -3.65 -9.72
CA ILE A 521 -42.56 -2.41 -9.07
C ILE A 521 -43.68 -1.41 -9.08
N TYR A 522 -43.92 -0.83 -7.92
CA TYR A 522 -44.76 0.34 -7.76
C TYR A 522 -43.93 1.50 -7.22
N LEU A 523 -43.68 2.51 -8.06
CA LEU A 523 -43.04 3.75 -7.60
C LEU A 523 -44.12 4.76 -7.29
N ALA A 524 -44.34 5.03 -6.01
CA ALA A 524 -45.41 5.87 -5.54
C ALA A 524 -45.31 7.32 -6.04
N ALA A 525 -46.41 7.94 -6.42
CA ALA A 525 -46.44 9.37 -6.69
C ALA A 525 -46.12 10.14 -5.40
N ASN A 526 -45.27 11.18 -5.49
CA ASN A 526 -44.79 11.90 -4.31
C ASN A 526 -44.48 13.36 -4.65
N PRO A 527 -44.89 14.35 -3.84
CA PRO A 527 -44.41 15.72 -3.96
C PRO A 527 -42.93 15.81 -3.55
N SER A 528 -42.30 16.95 -3.87
CA SER A 528 -40.87 17.16 -3.50
C SER A 528 -40.60 17.40 -2.01
N HIS A 529 -41.62 17.38 -1.17
CA HIS A 529 -41.46 17.45 0.27
C HIS A 529 -40.90 16.16 0.83
N LEU A 530 -39.80 16.21 1.56
CA LEU A 530 -39.07 15.03 2.02
C LEU A 530 -39.94 14.15 2.93
N GLU A 531 -40.67 14.76 3.86
CA GLU A 531 -41.54 14.05 4.80
C GLU A 531 -42.72 13.35 4.15
N ALA A 532 -43.11 13.73 2.93
CA ALA A 532 -44.24 13.11 2.24
C ALA A 532 -43.96 11.66 1.78
N VAL A 533 -42.71 11.23 1.79
CA VAL A 533 -42.34 9.84 1.48
C VAL A 533 -42.53 8.91 2.68
N ASN A 534 -42.57 9.45 3.91
CA ASN A 534 -42.58 8.65 5.13
C ASN A 534 -43.74 7.62 5.18
N PRO A 535 -44.99 7.96 4.81
CA PRO A 535 -46.07 6.96 4.79
C PRO A 535 -45.82 5.78 3.84
N VAL A 536 -45.08 6.00 2.76
CA VAL A 536 -44.72 4.91 1.82
C VAL A 536 -43.59 4.05 2.38
N LEU A 537 -42.67 4.66 3.13
CA LEU A 537 -41.55 3.96 3.77
C LEU A 537 -42.01 3.10 4.96
N GLU A 538 -42.93 3.64 5.77
CA GLU A 538 -43.43 3.00 6.99
C GLU A 538 -44.54 1.96 6.73
N GLY A 539 -45.23 2.03 5.61
CA GLY A 539 -46.29 1.10 5.21
C GLY A 539 -45.80 -0.15 4.53
#